data_12db69b7bd99f8351c940d1a3cce4c15
#
_entry.id   12db69b7bd99f8351c940d1a3cce4c15
#
_cell.length_a   1.000
_cell.length_b   1.000
_cell.length_c   1.000
_cell.angle_alpha   90.00
_cell.angle_beta   90.00
_cell.angle_gamma   90.00
#
_symmetry.space_group_name_H-M   'P 1'
#
loop_
_entity.id
_entity.type
_entity.pdbx_description
1 polymer ?
#
loop_
_entity_poly.entity_id
_entity_poly.type
_entity_poly.pdbx_seq_one_letter_code
_entity_poly.pdbx_strand_id
1 'polypeptide(L)'
;MKLNLFKLWSISENTSYKPENEDYTSFNIFQICIFFATFVVGFIGNGLVIFLTGCRMKTTINSIWFLNLAIADFIFMLSSIIDHLSVLVLGWNYYETFSYLTLNLSASIFFLVVISLDRCLCTWMVVWAKNKRTLLKAKIICIIVWVSSIGCSIPSFMFDMSTSLVTYNFTLCFLIPFLIIASSYIAIGIRIKRLKRVKQLRSYRVIITIILAFFICWFPCHVCNFYLVTVVENNWSYNPMITKVFLTAMIVSFYLVYLNSCLNPILYVFMCDEYKKKLKQSLLLVLETAFAEDHLDFKAGAKERSGQENPIELLDM
;
A
#
# COMPACT_ATOMS: atom_id res chain seq x y z
N MET A 1 -18.57 24.87 1.56
CA MET A 1 -17.85 25.49 0.42
C MET A 1 -16.83 24.47 -0.07
N LYS A 2 -17.20 23.66 -1.08
CA LYS A 2 -16.35 22.57 -1.57
C LYS A 2 -15.07 23.16 -2.14
N LEU A 3 -13.95 22.77 -1.58
CA LEU A 3 -12.64 23.22 -1.97
C LEU A 3 -12.35 22.73 -3.38
N ASN A 4 -12.36 23.63 -4.34
CA ASN A 4 -12.19 23.28 -5.74
C ASN A 4 -10.68 23.28 -6.06
N LEU A 5 -9.96 22.14 -5.85
CA LEU A 5 -8.60 21.95 -6.37
C LEU A 5 -8.55 22.21 -7.87
N PHE A 6 -9.65 21.91 -8.56
CA PHE A 6 -9.85 22.29 -9.97
C PHE A 6 -9.89 23.81 -10.15
N LYS A 7 -10.38 24.58 -9.16
CA LYS A 7 -10.34 26.04 -9.20
C LYS A 7 -8.91 26.57 -9.03
N LEU A 8 -8.09 25.94 -8.21
CA LEU A 8 -6.66 26.25 -8.11
C LEU A 8 -5.93 25.83 -9.41
N TRP A 9 -6.30 24.70 -9.98
CA TRP A 9 -5.75 24.22 -11.25
C TRP A 9 -6.24 25.07 -12.44
N SER A 10 -7.53 25.41 -12.54
CA SER A 10 -8.08 26.27 -13.59
C SER A 10 -7.62 27.73 -13.49
N ILE A 11 -7.32 28.21 -12.29
CA ILE A 11 -6.68 29.52 -12.07
C ILE A 11 -5.22 29.48 -12.58
N SER A 12 -4.53 28.33 -12.44
CA SER A 12 -3.20 28.09 -13.01
C SER A 12 -3.20 28.05 -14.55
N GLU A 13 -4.28 27.57 -15.20
CA GLU A 13 -4.42 27.58 -16.66
C GLU A 13 -4.78 28.94 -17.23
N ASN A 14 -5.55 29.76 -16.51
CA ASN A 14 -5.98 31.08 -16.98
C ASN A 14 -4.92 32.19 -16.86
N THR A 15 -3.81 31.96 -16.17
CA THR A 15 -2.66 32.86 -16.21
C THR A 15 -1.79 32.49 -17.41
N SER A 16 -1.79 33.36 -18.42
CA SER A 16 -1.08 33.37 -19.74
C SER A 16 0.36 32.83 -19.81
N TYR A 17 0.67 31.71 -19.18
CA TYR A 17 1.86 30.93 -19.44
C TYR A 17 1.41 29.65 -20.14
N LYS A 18 1.38 29.68 -21.50
CA LYS A 18 1.41 28.44 -22.29
C LYS A 18 2.79 27.84 -22.12
N PRO A 19 3.00 26.80 -21.30
CA PRO A 19 4.19 25.98 -21.45
C PRO A 19 4.12 25.35 -22.85
N GLU A 20 5.26 25.21 -23.51
CA GLU A 20 5.33 24.48 -24.77
C GLU A 20 4.59 23.15 -24.61
N ASN A 21 3.63 22.86 -25.48
CA ASN A 21 2.66 21.76 -25.36
C ASN A 21 3.33 20.39 -25.20
N GLU A 22 4.59 20.23 -25.61
CA GLU A 22 5.34 18.98 -25.50
C GLU A 22 5.78 18.64 -24.07
N ASP A 23 6.25 19.60 -23.29
CA ASP A 23 6.73 19.36 -21.91
C ASP A 23 5.59 18.98 -20.95
N TYR A 24 4.43 19.60 -21.11
CA TYR A 24 3.24 19.31 -20.31
C TYR A 24 2.68 17.90 -20.59
N THR A 25 2.62 17.53 -21.85
CA THR A 25 2.16 16.20 -22.27
C THR A 25 3.11 15.10 -21.76
N SER A 26 4.42 15.31 -21.89
CA SER A 26 5.44 14.37 -21.41
C SER A 26 5.39 14.18 -19.90
N PHE A 27 5.17 15.24 -19.13
CA PHE A 27 5.03 15.18 -17.68
C PHE A 27 3.78 14.40 -17.25
N ASN A 28 2.65 14.60 -17.91
CA ASN A 28 1.42 13.86 -17.63
C ASN A 28 1.56 12.37 -17.97
N ILE A 29 2.17 12.02 -19.09
CA ILE A 29 2.44 10.63 -19.47
C ILE A 29 3.33 9.96 -18.43
N PHE A 30 4.39 10.63 -17.99
CA PHE A 30 5.28 10.11 -16.95
C PHE A 30 4.55 9.82 -15.63
N GLN A 31 3.67 10.72 -15.19
CA GLN A 31 2.84 10.53 -14.00
C GLN A 31 1.93 9.30 -14.14
N ILE A 32 1.26 9.16 -15.26
CA ILE A 32 0.38 8.02 -15.55
C ILE A 32 1.19 6.72 -15.54
N CYS A 33 2.36 6.68 -16.16
CA CYS A 33 3.22 5.50 -16.15
C CYS A 33 3.67 5.09 -14.75
N ILE A 34 4.09 6.06 -13.91
CA ILE A 34 4.47 5.78 -12.52
C ILE A 34 3.28 5.27 -11.72
N PHE A 35 2.11 5.90 -11.88
CA PHE A 35 0.90 5.45 -11.20
C PHE A 35 0.56 4.00 -11.55
N PHE A 36 0.49 3.65 -12.84
CA PHE A 36 0.21 2.28 -13.26
C PHE A 36 1.29 1.29 -12.81
N ALA A 37 2.56 1.67 -12.85
CA ALA A 37 3.65 0.82 -12.36
C ALA A 37 3.51 0.53 -10.85
N THR A 38 3.25 1.56 -10.04
CA THR A 38 3.03 1.40 -8.60
C THR A 38 1.75 0.61 -8.30
N PHE A 39 0.67 0.86 -9.06
CA PHE A 39 -0.57 0.09 -8.96
C PHE A 39 -0.33 -1.41 -9.21
N VAL A 40 0.31 -1.77 -10.31
CA VAL A 40 0.57 -3.17 -10.66
C VAL A 40 1.42 -3.86 -9.59
N VAL A 41 2.50 -3.21 -9.14
CA VAL A 41 3.37 -3.76 -8.08
C VAL A 41 2.63 -3.90 -6.75
N GLY A 42 1.87 -2.89 -6.34
CA GLY A 42 1.12 -2.92 -5.09
C GLY A 42 -0.03 -3.92 -5.11
N PHE A 43 -0.78 -3.98 -6.21
CA PHE A 43 -1.92 -4.89 -6.38
C PHE A 43 -1.46 -6.36 -6.41
N ILE A 44 -0.50 -6.69 -7.27
CA ILE A 44 0.03 -8.05 -7.39
C ILE A 44 0.77 -8.45 -6.10
N GLY A 45 1.60 -7.55 -5.55
CA GLY A 45 2.37 -7.82 -4.36
C GLY A 45 1.49 -8.11 -3.14
N ASN A 46 0.50 -7.28 -2.85
CA ASN A 46 -0.41 -7.50 -1.73
C ASN A 46 -1.35 -8.70 -1.98
N GLY A 47 -1.85 -8.89 -3.21
CA GLY A 47 -2.61 -10.06 -3.61
C GLY A 47 -1.85 -11.36 -3.38
N LEU A 48 -0.57 -11.38 -3.71
CA LEU A 48 0.32 -12.53 -3.48
C LEU A 48 0.52 -12.78 -1.97
N VAL A 49 0.70 -11.76 -1.15
CA VAL A 49 0.78 -11.90 0.32
C VAL A 49 -0.52 -12.48 0.87
N ILE A 50 -1.68 -12.00 0.43
CA ILE A 50 -3.00 -12.52 0.82
C ILE A 50 -3.11 -14.00 0.46
N PHE A 51 -2.78 -14.37 -0.77
CA PHE A 51 -2.82 -15.77 -1.24
C PHE A 51 -1.89 -16.68 -0.45
N LEU A 52 -0.62 -16.29 -0.30
CA LEU A 52 0.36 -17.09 0.43
C LEU A 52 -0.03 -17.28 1.90
N THR A 53 -0.45 -16.21 2.57
CA THR A 53 -0.84 -16.24 3.97
C THR A 53 -2.15 -16.99 4.21
N GLY A 54 -3.13 -16.82 3.30
CA GLY A 54 -4.44 -17.45 3.42
C GLY A 54 -4.47 -18.92 3.02
N CYS A 55 -3.69 -19.32 1.99
CA CYS A 55 -3.81 -20.64 1.37
C CYS A 55 -2.58 -21.54 1.55
N ARG A 56 -1.37 -20.97 1.68
CA ARG A 56 -0.12 -21.75 1.62
C ARG A 56 0.67 -21.80 2.93
N MET A 57 0.39 -20.92 3.88
CA MET A 57 1.11 -20.82 5.15
C MET A 57 0.23 -21.27 6.32
N LYS A 58 0.88 -21.79 7.36
CA LYS A 58 0.18 -22.04 8.63
C LYS A 58 -0.25 -20.73 9.26
N THR A 59 -1.50 -20.68 9.72
CA THR A 59 -2.03 -19.51 10.42
C THR A 59 -1.30 -19.29 11.73
N THR A 60 -0.57 -18.22 11.80
CA THR A 60 0.11 -17.73 13.02
C THR A 60 -0.43 -16.35 13.38
N ILE A 61 -0.24 -15.91 14.60
CA ILE A 61 -0.68 -14.57 14.99
C ILE A 61 0.02 -13.49 14.16
N ASN A 62 1.30 -13.69 13.84
CA ASN A 62 2.04 -12.78 12.98
C ASN A 62 1.48 -12.73 11.55
N SER A 63 1.14 -13.92 11.00
CA SER A 63 0.56 -13.98 9.66
C SER A 63 -0.81 -13.31 9.60
N ILE A 64 -1.59 -13.33 10.70
CA ILE A 64 -2.87 -12.60 10.78
C ILE A 64 -2.64 -11.08 10.65
N TRP A 65 -1.62 -10.53 11.36
CA TRP A 65 -1.31 -9.10 11.28
C TRP A 65 -0.91 -8.67 9.87
N PHE A 66 0.01 -9.41 9.26
CA PHE A 66 0.48 -9.11 7.90
C PHE A 66 -0.59 -9.33 6.84
N LEU A 67 -1.45 -10.33 7.00
CA LEU A 67 -2.59 -10.55 6.13
C LEU A 67 -3.53 -9.35 6.12
N ASN A 68 -3.89 -8.83 7.30
CA ASN A 68 -4.82 -7.70 7.39
C ASN A 68 -4.19 -6.40 6.86
N LEU A 69 -2.89 -6.19 7.07
CA LEU A 69 -2.18 -5.06 6.50
C LEU A 69 -2.15 -5.15 4.95
N ALA A 70 -1.90 -6.35 4.41
CA ALA A 70 -1.95 -6.56 2.96
C ALA A 70 -3.38 -6.39 2.39
N ILE A 71 -4.43 -6.77 3.14
CA ILE A 71 -5.82 -6.52 2.75
C ILE A 71 -6.12 -5.01 2.69
N ALA A 72 -5.67 -4.23 3.69
CA ALA A 72 -5.85 -2.78 3.69
C ALA A 72 -5.18 -2.12 2.47
N ASP A 73 -3.95 -2.49 2.17
CA ASP A 73 -3.21 -1.97 1.01
C ASP A 73 -3.83 -2.43 -0.32
N PHE A 74 -4.33 -3.67 -0.39
CA PHE A 74 -4.99 -4.18 -1.59
C PHE A 74 -6.30 -3.43 -1.90
N ILE A 75 -7.12 -3.18 -0.88
CA ILE A 75 -8.35 -2.38 -1.00
C ILE A 75 -8.00 -0.96 -1.43
N PHE A 76 -6.94 -0.36 -0.88
CA PHE A 76 -6.48 0.96 -1.26
C PHE A 76 -6.06 1.02 -2.74
N MET A 77 -5.31 0.04 -3.24
CA MET A 77 -4.93 -0.04 -4.65
C MET A 77 -6.17 -0.16 -5.56
N LEU A 78 -7.15 -1.00 -5.18
CA LEU A 78 -8.42 -1.09 -5.91
C LEU A 78 -9.18 0.22 -5.95
N SER A 79 -9.33 0.90 -4.81
CA SER A 79 -9.99 2.21 -4.74
C SER A 79 -9.28 3.22 -5.61
N SER A 80 -7.96 3.26 -5.56
CA SER A 80 -7.14 4.21 -6.32
C SER A 80 -7.29 4.05 -7.84
N ILE A 81 -7.35 2.82 -8.37
CA ILE A 81 -7.55 2.61 -9.81
C ILE A 81 -8.98 2.99 -10.23
N ILE A 82 -9.98 2.71 -9.40
CA ILE A 82 -11.37 3.10 -9.64
C ILE A 82 -11.49 4.63 -9.71
N ASP A 83 -10.87 5.34 -8.78
CA ASP A 83 -10.85 6.81 -8.76
C ASP A 83 -10.19 7.39 -10.02
N HIS A 84 -9.02 6.87 -10.41
CA HIS A 84 -8.32 7.34 -11.60
C HIS A 84 -9.11 7.06 -12.89
N LEU A 85 -9.74 5.89 -13.00
CA LEU A 85 -10.61 5.56 -14.13
C LEU A 85 -11.87 6.42 -14.16
N SER A 86 -12.47 6.71 -12.99
CA SER A 86 -13.64 7.58 -12.89
C SER A 86 -13.34 9.00 -13.34
N VAL A 87 -12.18 9.54 -12.99
CA VAL A 87 -11.71 10.85 -13.47
C VAL A 87 -11.47 10.82 -14.97
N LEU A 88 -10.83 9.78 -15.49
CA LEU A 88 -10.46 9.68 -16.91
C LEU A 88 -11.68 9.48 -17.82
N VAL A 89 -12.63 8.63 -17.40
CA VAL A 89 -13.79 8.22 -18.24
C VAL A 89 -15.01 9.11 -18.02
N LEU A 90 -15.29 9.49 -16.78
CA LEU A 90 -16.52 10.17 -16.38
C LEU A 90 -16.30 11.66 -16.10
N GLY A 91 -15.07 12.15 -16.10
CA GLY A 91 -14.75 13.52 -15.75
C GLY A 91 -15.08 13.87 -14.29
N TRP A 92 -15.15 12.87 -13.41
CA TRP A 92 -15.47 13.06 -11.99
C TRP A 92 -14.34 13.77 -11.27
N ASN A 93 -14.68 14.53 -10.23
CA ASN A 93 -13.70 15.31 -9.46
C ASN A 93 -12.99 14.43 -8.42
N TYR A 94 -11.71 14.69 -8.16
CA TYR A 94 -10.82 14.03 -7.19
C TYR A 94 -11.26 14.07 -5.71
N TYR A 95 -12.50 14.43 -5.37
CA TYR A 95 -12.91 14.67 -3.99
C TYR A 95 -13.02 13.43 -3.12
N GLU A 96 -13.27 12.27 -3.72
CA GLU A 96 -13.44 11.02 -2.96
C GLU A 96 -12.09 10.39 -2.57
N THR A 97 -11.03 10.69 -3.31
CA THR A 97 -9.68 10.15 -3.08
C THR A 97 -9.15 10.43 -1.66
N PHE A 98 -9.45 11.61 -1.10
CA PHE A 98 -9.02 11.96 0.26
C PHE A 98 -9.63 11.04 1.33
N SER A 99 -10.87 10.64 1.17
CA SER A 99 -11.58 9.76 2.10
C SER A 99 -11.01 8.34 2.10
N TYR A 100 -10.72 7.77 0.93
CA TYR A 100 -10.08 6.45 0.80
C TYR A 100 -8.64 6.45 1.32
N LEU A 101 -7.90 7.55 1.10
CA LEU A 101 -6.58 7.76 1.70
C LEU A 101 -6.64 7.70 3.22
N THR A 102 -7.63 8.36 3.85
CA THR A 102 -7.79 8.35 5.31
C THR A 102 -8.13 6.97 5.85
N LEU A 103 -8.94 6.17 5.13
CA LEU A 103 -9.24 4.80 5.52
C LEU A 103 -7.99 3.90 5.44
N ASN A 104 -7.21 3.99 4.37
CA ASN A 104 -5.95 3.25 4.26
C ASN A 104 -4.95 3.68 5.33
N LEU A 105 -4.78 4.99 5.54
CA LEU A 105 -3.92 5.55 6.58
C LEU A 105 -4.26 4.96 7.95
N SER A 106 -5.53 5.08 8.37
CA SER A 106 -5.98 4.61 9.69
C SER A 106 -5.86 3.09 9.84
N ALA A 107 -6.24 2.31 8.82
CA ALA A 107 -6.13 0.85 8.88
C ALA A 107 -4.65 0.43 8.98
N SER A 108 -3.79 0.92 8.09
CA SER A 108 -2.37 0.55 8.06
C SER A 108 -1.67 0.94 9.36
N ILE A 109 -1.86 2.18 9.85
CA ILE A 109 -1.18 2.64 11.08
C ILE A 109 -1.68 1.90 12.33
N PHE A 110 -2.97 1.60 12.44
CA PHE A 110 -3.50 0.87 13.59
C PHE A 110 -3.02 -0.59 13.59
N PHE A 111 -2.88 -1.25 12.43
CA PHE A 111 -2.21 -2.55 12.37
C PHE A 111 -0.73 -2.46 12.76
N LEU A 112 -0.01 -1.40 12.35
CA LEU A 112 1.37 -1.18 12.79
C LEU A 112 1.47 -0.94 14.31
N VAL A 113 0.51 -0.25 14.92
CA VAL A 113 0.41 -0.09 16.38
C VAL A 113 0.23 -1.46 17.05
N VAL A 114 -0.72 -2.26 16.57
CA VAL A 114 -0.96 -3.60 17.12
C VAL A 114 0.28 -4.49 16.99
N ILE A 115 0.95 -4.49 15.83
CA ILE A 115 2.20 -5.22 15.61
C ILE A 115 3.27 -4.76 16.59
N SER A 116 3.44 -3.47 16.81
CA SER A 116 4.44 -2.89 17.71
C SER A 116 4.19 -3.27 19.17
N LEU A 117 2.94 -3.16 19.61
CA LEU A 117 2.53 -3.57 20.97
C LEU A 117 2.67 -5.08 21.17
N ASP A 118 2.25 -5.91 20.20
CA ASP A 118 2.41 -7.35 20.24
C ASP A 118 3.90 -7.74 20.37
N ARG A 119 4.80 -7.08 19.62
CA ARG A 119 6.24 -7.30 19.75
C ARG A 119 6.79 -6.85 21.09
N CYS A 120 6.33 -5.74 21.61
CA CYS A 120 6.71 -5.23 22.93
C CYS A 120 6.31 -6.24 24.02
N LEU A 121 5.06 -6.70 24.02
CA LEU A 121 4.55 -7.70 24.95
C LEU A 121 5.34 -9.03 24.88
N CYS A 122 5.61 -9.52 23.67
CA CYS A 122 6.42 -10.74 23.47
C CYS A 122 7.84 -10.60 23.99
N THR A 123 8.40 -9.38 24.02
CA THR A 123 9.76 -9.12 24.48
C THR A 123 9.85 -8.97 26.00
N TRP A 124 8.88 -8.29 26.59
CA TRP A 124 8.86 -8.01 28.04
C TRP A 124 8.20 -9.12 28.87
N MET A 125 7.10 -9.69 28.36
CA MET A 125 6.24 -10.65 29.07
C MET A 125 6.24 -12.00 28.35
N VAL A 126 7.41 -12.63 28.21
CA VAL A 126 7.62 -13.86 27.41
C VAL A 126 6.68 -15.00 27.87
N VAL A 127 6.56 -15.22 29.17
CA VAL A 127 5.71 -16.29 29.72
C VAL A 127 4.22 -16.00 29.47
N TRP A 128 3.79 -14.77 29.68
CA TRP A 128 2.43 -14.34 29.38
C TRP A 128 2.11 -14.49 27.88
N ALA A 129 3.01 -14.03 27.03
CA ALA A 129 2.85 -14.13 25.58
C ALA A 129 2.70 -15.59 25.14
N LYS A 130 3.47 -16.51 25.71
CA LYS A 130 3.37 -17.95 25.40
C LYS A 130 2.00 -18.52 25.78
N ASN A 131 1.43 -18.11 26.93
CA ASN A 131 0.22 -18.73 27.49
C ASN A 131 -1.08 -18.00 27.11
N LYS A 132 -1.05 -16.69 26.91
CA LYS A 132 -2.25 -15.84 26.75
C LYS A 132 -2.44 -15.29 25.32
N ARG A 133 -1.44 -15.40 24.46
CA ARG A 133 -1.48 -14.97 23.07
C ARG A 133 -2.11 -16.07 22.21
N THR A 134 -3.39 -15.88 21.84
CA THR A 134 -4.17 -16.88 21.09
C THR A 134 -4.61 -16.33 19.72
N LEU A 135 -4.84 -17.22 18.76
CA LEU A 135 -5.36 -16.86 17.43
C LEU A 135 -6.72 -16.16 17.51
N LEU A 136 -7.59 -16.61 18.45
CA LEU A 136 -8.91 -15.99 18.64
C LEU A 136 -8.79 -14.52 19.04
N LYS A 137 -7.94 -14.22 20.02
CA LYS A 137 -7.68 -12.84 20.46
C LYS A 137 -7.13 -11.98 19.31
N ALA A 138 -6.23 -12.53 18.52
CA ALA A 138 -5.71 -11.83 17.36
C ALA A 138 -6.81 -11.48 16.34
N LYS A 139 -7.71 -12.42 16.03
CA LYS A 139 -8.87 -12.17 15.15
C LYS A 139 -9.82 -11.10 15.70
N ILE A 140 -10.11 -11.12 17.01
CA ILE A 140 -10.94 -10.10 17.66
C ILE A 140 -10.27 -8.72 17.56
N ILE A 141 -8.97 -8.63 17.81
CA ILE A 141 -8.21 -7.38 17.67
C ILE A 141 -8.28 -6.87 16.22
N CYS A 142 -8.18 -7.74 15.19
CA CYS A 142 -8.36 -7.33 13.80
C CYS A 142 -9.73 -6.69 13.55
N ILE A 143 -10.80 -7.27 14.07
CA ILE A 143 -12.16 -6.70 13.95
C ILE A 143 -12.21 -5.31 14.61
N ILE A 144 -11.65 -5.17 15.82
CA ILE A 144 -11.58 -3.88 16.51
C ILE A 144 -10.81 -2.85 15.68
N VAL A 145 -9.67 -3.23 15.10
CA VAL A 145 -8.86 -2.35 14.25
C VAL A 145 -9.66 -1.89 13.03
N TRP A 146 -10.35 -2.80 12.33
CA TRP A 146 -11.16 -2.44 11.15
C TRP A 146 -12.32 -1.50 11.53
N VAL A 147 -13.05 -1.81 12.60
CA VAL A 147 -14.15 -0.95 13.07
C VAL A 147 -13.64 0.43 13.48
N SER A 148 -12.52 0.49 14.21
CA SER A 148 -11.88 1.76 14.59
C SER A 148 -11.39 2.54 13.37
N SER A 149 -10.81 1.88 12.37
CA SER A 149 -10.32 2.53 11.15
C SER A 149 -11.46 3.14 10.33
N ILE A 150 -12.55 2.40 10.16
CA ILE A 150 -13.77 2.88 9.51
C ILE A 150 -14.34 4.08 10.29
N GLY A 151 -14.49 3.95 11.61
CA GLY A 151 -14.99 5.02 12.48
C GLY A 151 -14.17 6.30 12.40
N CYS A 152 -12.83 6.18 12.41
CA CYS A 152 -11.93 7.32 12.27
C CYS A 152 -11.98 7.97 10.89
N SER A 153 -12.37 7.22 9.85
CA SER A 153 -12.45 7.73 8.47
C SER A 153 -13.79 8.40 8.16
N ILE A 154 -14.87 8.12 8.90
CA ILE A 154 -16.20 8.70 8.69
C ILE A 154 -16.16 10.24 8.54
N PRO A 155 -15.46 11.02 9.39
CA PRO A 155 -15.43 12.46 9.23
C PRO A 155 -14.89 12.93 7.88
N SER A 156 -13.95 12.21 7.29
CA SER A 156 -13.38 12.54 5.96
C SER A 156 -14.38 12.28 4.81
N PHE A 157 -15.36 11.39 5.02
CA PHE A 157 -16.45 11.17 4.05
C PHE A 157 -17.60 12.15 4.21
N MET A 158 -17.85 12.63 5.45
CA MET A 158 -19.02 13.43 5.78
C MET A 158 -18.77 14.93 5.69
N PHE A 159 -17.56 15.39 5.91
CA PHE A 159 -17.23 16.80 6.02
C PHE A 159 -16.27 17.27 4.94
N ASP A 160 -16.43 18.52 4.53
CA ASP A 160 -15.45 19.18 3.66
C ASP A 160 -14.11 19.37 4.37
N MET A 161 -13.04 19.45 3.58
CA MET A 161 -11.68 19.66 4.08
C MET A 161 -11.58 21.00 4.83
N SER A 162 -11.13 20.94 6.08
CA SER A 162 -10.98 22.08 7.00
C SER A 162 -9.77 21.88 7.90
N THR A 163 -9.28 22.95 8.53
CA THR A 163 -8.18 22.85 9.50
C THR A 163 -8.51 21.88 10.63
N SER A 164 -9.75 21.83 11.08
CA SER A 164 -10.20 20.89 12.12
C SER A 164 -10.10 19.44 11.66
N LEU A 165 -10.55 19.13 10.44
CA LEU A 165 -10.48 17.77 9.87
C LEU A 165 -9.04 17.32 9.61
N VAL A 166 -8.19 18.21 9.08
CA VAL A 166 -6.76 17.92 8.85
C VAL A 166 -6.04 17.68 10.18
N THR A 167 -6.29 18.53 11.19
CA THR A 167 -5.74 18.36 12.54
C THR A 167 -6.19 17.06 13.20
N TYR A 168 -7.49 16.72 13.06
CA TYR A 168 -8.04 15.45 13.54
C TYR A 168 -7.31 14.25 12.92
N ASN A 169 -7.22 14.21 11.59
CA ASN A 169 -6.56 13.11 10.87
C ASN A 169 -5.07 13.01 11.23
N PHE A 170 -4.36 14.15 11.28
CA PHE A 170 -2.96 14.17 11.71
C PHE A 170 -2.78 13.66 13.13
N THR A 171 -3.62 14.11 14.06
CA THR A 171 -3.47 13.75 15.48
C THR A 171 -3.81 12.29 15.73
N LEU A 172 -4.98 11.81 15.26
CA LEU A 172 -5.47 10.45 15.56
C LEU A 172 -4.85 9.38 14.66
N CYS A 173 -4.63 9.68 13.38
CA CYS A 173 -4.16 8.68 12.42
C CYS A 173 -2.66 8.76 12.12
N PHE A 174 -1.93 9.72 12.72
CA PHE A 174 -0.48 9.83 12.52
C PHE A 174 0.29 10.07 13.82
N LEU A 175 0.05 11.16 14.55
CA LEU A 175 0.87 11.57 15.69
C LEU A 175 0.74 10.62 16.89
N ILE A 176 -0.47 10.34 17.36
CA ILE A 176 -0.71 9.44 18.50
C ILE A 176 -0.18 8.02 18.22
N PRO A 177 -0.52 7.38 17.09
CA PRO A 177 0.06 6.10 16.70
C PRO A 177 1.58 6.12 16.64
N PHE A 178 2.17 7.18 16.07
CA PHE A 178 3.63 7.33 16.04
C PHE A 178 4.26 7.28 17.43
N LEU A 179 3.71 8.02 18.38
CA LEU A 179 4.21 8.04 19.77
C LEU A 179 4.12 6.66 20.43
N ILE A 180 3.01 5.93 20.21
CA ILE A 180 2.83 4.56 20.73
C ILE A 180 3.86 3.60 20.11
N ILE A 181 4.06 3.67 18.80
CA ILE A 181 5.01 2.83 18.09
C ILE A 181 6.43 3.15 18.54
N ALA A 182 6.83 4.42 18.57
CA ALA A 182 8.15 4.86 18.99
C ALA A 182 8.46 4.41 20.43
N SER A 183 7.55 4.62 21.38
CA SER A 183 7.71 4.17 22.78
C SER A 183 7.84 2.65 22.89
N SER A 184 7.06 1.88 22.12
CA SER A 184 7.13 0.41 22.08
C SER A 184 8.51 -0.06 21.61
N TYR A 185 9.09 0.57 20.55
CA TYR A 185 10.41 0.18 20.04
C TYR A 185 11.56 0.65 20.93
N ILE A 186 11.44 1.79 21.59
CA ILE A 186 12.39 2.21 22.63
C ILE A 186 12.41 1.17 23.76
N ALA A 187 11.24 0.76 24.26
CA ALA A 187 11.11 -0.27 25.29
C ALA A 187 11.74 -1.61 24.86
N ILE A 188 11.46 -2.06 23.62
CA ILE A 188 12.05 -3.27 23.03
C ILE A 188 13.59 -3.14 22.98
N GLY A 189 14.12 -2.01 22.49
CA GLY A 189 15.56 -1.77 22.38
C GLY A 189 16.27 -1.85 23.73
N ILE A 190 15.69 -1.22 24.77
CA ILE A 190 16.21 -1.29 26.14
C ILE A 190 16.24 -2.75 26.63
N ARG A 191 15.18 -3.51 26.39
CA ARG A 191 15.09 -4.90 26.83
C ARG A 191 16.08 -5.81 26.14
N ILE A 192 16.25 -5.68 24.81
CA ILE A 192 17.21 -6.46 24.02
C ILE A 192 18.64 -6.17 24.47
N LYS A 193 18.98 -4.91 24.70
CA LYS A 193 20.31 -4.50 25.20
C LYS A 193 20.60 -5.14 26.56
N ARG A 194 19.63 -5.13 27.48
CA ARG A 194 19.78 -5.76 28.81
C ARG A 194 19.99 -7.27 28.74
N LEU A 195 19.32 -7.96 27.80
CA LEU A 195 19.37 -9.43 27.68
C LEU A 195 20.50 -9.92 26.77
N LYS A 196 21.33 -9.05 26.18
CA LYS A 196 22.42 -9.36 25.22
C LYS A 196 21.97 -10.28 24.05
N ARG A 197 20.67 -10.21 23.66
CA ARG A 197 20.10 -11.10 22.64
C ARG A 197 20.24 -10.52 21.22
N VAL A 198 21.46 -10.51 20.69
CA VAL A 198 21.77 -9.92 19.37
C VAL A 198 21.08 -10.65 18.18
N LYS A 199 20.81 -11.96 18.30
CA LYS A 199 20.16 -12.73 17.21
C LYS A 199 18.71 -12.31 16.93
N GLN A 200 17.98 -11.74 17.90
CA GLN A 200 16.62 -11.26 17.71
C GLN A 200 16.54 -9.93 16.92
N LEU A 201 17.62 -9.20 16.78
CA LEU A 201 17.67 -7.91 16.10
C LEU A 201 17.24 -7.96 14.63
N ARG A 202 17.41 -9.10 13.94
CA ARG A 202 17.05 -9.22 12.52
C ARG A 202 15.55 -9.03 12.29
N SER A 203 14.71 -9.72 13.04
CA SER A 203 13.24 -9.58 12.95
C SER A 203 12.76 -8.17 13.29
N TYR A 204 13.40 -7.51 14.25
CA TYR A 204 13.01 -6.14 14.65
C TYR A 204 13.42 -5.09 13.61
N ARG A 205 14.59 -5.23 12.98
CA ARG A 205 15.04 -4.30 11.92
C ARG A 205 13.99 -4.14 10.81
N VAL A 206 13.31 -5.21 10.51
CA VAL A 206 12.28 -5.30 9.47
C VAL A 206 11.09 -4.46 9.79
N ILE A 207 10.54 -4.70 10.97
CA ILE A 207 9.35 -4.00 11.40
C ILE A 207 9.68 -2.51 11.58
N ILE A 208 10.87 -2.19 12.10
CA ILE A 208 11.36 -0.81 12.17
C ILE A 208 11.45 -0.18 10.76
N THR A 209 11.94 -0.93 9.76
CA THR A 209 12.03 -0.42 8.40
C THR A 209 10.65 -0.15 7.80
N ILE A 210 9.67 -1.04 8.03
CA ILE A 210 8.28 -0.84 7.60
C ILE A 210 7.70 0.43 8.21
N ILE A 211 7.90 0.62 9.50
CA ILE A 211 7.40 1.76 10.25
C ILE A 211 8.05 3.06 9.78
N LEU A 212 9.36 3.07 9.62
CA LEU A 212 10.07 4.25 9.11
C LEU A 212 9.61 4.59 7.68
N ALA A 213 9.47 3.59 6.82
CA ALA A 213 8.95 3.78 5.48
C ALA A 213 7.53 4.39 5.51
N PHE A 214 6.64 3.88 6.39
CA PHE A 214 5.31 4.44 6.58
C PHE A 214 5.37 5.94 6.93
N PHE A 215 6.15 6.33 7.93
CA PHE A 215 6.22 7.72 8.35
C PHE A 215 6.85 8.63 7.29
N ILE A 216 7.91 8.18 6.62
CA ILE A 216 8.56 8.94 5.54
C ILE A 216 7.58 9.17 4.38
N CYS A 217 6.77 8.18 4.04
CA CYS A 217 5.83 8.27 2.92
C CYS A 217 4.61 9.13 3.24
N TRP A 218 4.08 9.10 4.47
CA TRP A 218 2.87 9.82 4.85
C TRP A 218 3.11 11.25 5.35
N PHE A 219 4.26 11.55 5.93
CA PHE A 219 4.56 12.87 6.49
C PHE A 219 4.43 14.01 5.47
N PRO A 220 4.98 13.91 4.24
CA PRO A 220 4.83 14.97 3.24
C PRO A 220 3.37 15.26 2.88
N CYS A 221 2.52 14.22 2.83
CA CYS A 221 1.09 14.38 2.57
C CYS A 221 0.41 15.22 3.65
N HIS A 222 0.71 14.97 4.93
CA HIS A 222 0.18 15.79 6.03
C HIS A 222 0.63 17.24 5.96
N VAL A 223 1.90 17.50 5.63
CA VAL A 223 2.43 18.86 5.44
C VAL A 223 1.69 19.57 4.31
N CYS A 224 1.50 18.90 3.18
CA CYS A 224 0.75 19.47 2.04
C CYS A 224 -0.73 19.77 2.42
N ASN A 225 -1.39 18.89 3.16
CA ASN A 225 -2.77 19.10 3.60
C ASN A 225 -2.91 20.30 4.54
N PHE A 226 -1.98 20.46 5.49
CA PHE A 226 -1.97 21.64 6.36
C PHE A 226 -1.73 22.94 5.58
N TYR A 227 -0.79 22.92 4.66
CA TYR A 227 -0.53 24.09 3.82
C TYR A 227 -1.77 24.44 2.97
N LEU A 228 -2.38 23.46 2.31
CA LEU A 228 -3.55 23.66 1.46
C LEU A 228 -4.70 24.30 2.24
N VAL A 229 -5.05 23.74 3.39
CA VAL A 229 -6.16 24.26 4.18
C VAL A 229 -5.88 25.66 4.72
N THR A 230 -4.63 25.95 5.12
CA THR A 230 -4.22 27.27 5.59
C THR A 230 -4.32 28.34 4.50
N VAL A 231 -3.89 28.01 3.26
CA VAL A 231 -4.00 28.91 2.11
C VAL A 231 -5.45 29.24 1.80
N VAL A 232 -6.32 28.23 1.86
CA VAL A 232 -7.74 28.39 1.53
C VAL A 232 -8.50 29.17 2.59
N GLU A 233 -8.33 28.85 3.86
CA GLU A 233 -9.04 29.52 4.96
C GLU A 233 -8.60 30.98 5.13
N ASN A 234 -7.35 31.30 4.86
CA ASN A 234 -6.83 32.67 4.98
C ASN A 234 -6.95 33.49 3.70
N ASN A 235 -7.51 32.94 2.63
CA ASN A 235 -7.63 33.61 1.32
C ASN A 235 -6.30 34.24 0.85
N TRP A 236 -5.19 33.53 1.02
CA TRP A 236 -3.87 34.04 0.63
C TRP A 236 -3.82 34.35 -0.86
N SER A 237 -3.17 35.46 -1.18
CA SER A 237 -3.01 35.90 -2.57
C SER A 237 -2.30 34.86 -3.40
N TYR A 238 -2.84 34.58 -4.57
CA TYR A 238 -2.26 33.65 -5.54
C TYR A 238 -0.87 34.09 -5.98
N ASN A 239 0.12 33.25 -5.77
CA ASN A 239 1.47 33.38 -6.34
C ASN A 239 1.71 32.18 -7.27
N PRO A 240 1.86 32.40 -8.59
CA PRO A 240 1.99 31.32 -9.56
C PRO A 240 3.14 30.35 -9.27
N MET A 241 4.28 30.89 -8.85
CA MET A 241 5.47 30.08 -8.58
C MET A 241 5.27 29.18 -7.34
N ILE A 242 4.72 29.75 -6.25
CA ILE A 242 4.45 28.99 -5.02
C ILE A 242 3.41 27.91 -5.29
N THR A 243 2.37 28.22 -6.06
CA THR A 243 1.32 27.25 -6.40
C THR A 243 1.88 26.10 -7.24
N LYS A 244 2.74 26.35 -8.21
CA LYS A 244 3.39 25.31 -9.03
C LYS A 244 4.23 24.38 -8.13
N VAL A 245 5.07 24.94 -7.27
CA VAL A 245 5.91 24.16 -6.34
C VAL A 245 5.03 23.32 -5.41
N PHE A 246 3.97 23.91 -4.87
CA PHE A 246 3.03 23.21 -3.99
C PHE A 246 2.31 22.05 -4.71
N LEU A 247 1.78 22.26 -5.91
CA LEU A 247 1.13 21.21 -6.69
C LEU A 247 2.10 20.07 -6.99
N THR A 248 3.35 20.36 -7.34
CA THR A 248 4.38 19.34 -7.54
C THR A 248 4.66 18.57 -6.25
N ALA A 249 4.81 19.24 -5.11
CA ALA A 249 5.02 18.60 -3.81
C ALA A 249 3.83 17.72 -3.42
N MET A 250 2.61 18.14 -3.71
CA MET A 250 1.38 17.38 -3.46
C MET A 250 1.34 16.10 -4.30
N ILE A 251 1.66 16.19 -5.59
CA ILE A 251 1.75 15.03 -6.49
C ILE A 251 2.81 14.04 -5.98
N VAL A 252 4.01 14.52 -5.65
CA VAL A 252 5.07 13.66 -5.09
C VAL A 252 4.63 13.00 -3.79
N SER A 253 3.93 13.71 -2.92
CA SER A 253 3.43 13.15 -1.65
C SER A 253 2.42 12.03 -1.87
N PHE A 254 1.52 12.13 -2.86
CA PHE A 254 0.62 11.04 -3.21
C PHE A 254 1.36 9.82 -3.75
N TYR A 255 2.37 10.01 -4.61
CA TYR A 255 3.19 8.88 -5.07
C TYR A 255 3.94 8.18 -3.93
N LEU A 256 4.40 8.91 -2.93
CA LEU A 256 5.01 8.32 -1.74
C LEU A 256 4.00 7.46 -0.96
N VAL A 257 2.74 7.89 -0.86
CA VAL A 257 1.68 7.10 -0.24
C VAL A 257 1.40 5.82 -1.02
N TYR A 258 1.30 5.86 -2.35
CA TYR A 258 1.18 4.66 -3.18
C TYR A 258 2.39 3.73 -3.04
N LEU A 259 3.59 4.30 -3.03
CA LEU A 259 4.83 3.56 -2.83
C LEU A 259 4.85 2.83 -1.49
N ASN A 260 4.31 3.45 -0.42
CA ASN A 260 4.20 2.81 0.89
C ASN A 260 3.46 1.46 0.82
N SER A 261 2.31 1.43 0.14
CA SER A 261 1.53 0.19 -0.04
C SER A 261 2.25 -0.86 -0.91
N CYS A 262 3.17 -0.43 -1.80
CA CYS A 262 4.02 -1.34 -2.56
C CYS A 262 5.18 -1.92 -1.74
N LEU A 263 5.67 -1.19 -0.74
CA LEU A 263 6.83 -1.60 0.05
C LEU A 263 6.52 -2.78 0.98
N ASN A 264 5.30 -2.87 1.51
CA ASN A 264 4.91 -3.89 2.47
C ASN A 264 5.16 -5.33 1.95
N PRO A 265 4.67 -5.75 0.77
CA PRO A 265 4.95 -7.06 0.20
C PRO A 265 6.44 -7.35 0.02
N ILE A 266 7.19 -6.35 -0.45
CA ILE A 266 8.63 -6.45 -0.68
C ILE A 266 9.34 -6.74 0.65
N LEU A 267 9.00 -5.99 1.68
CA LEU A 267 9.57 -6.15 3.00
C LEU A 267 9.25 -7.53 3.61
N TYR A 268 8.03 -8.06 3.46
CA TYR A 268 7.68 -9.40 3.95
C TYR A 268 8.51 -10.50 3.29
N VAL A 269 8.72 -10.44 1.98
CA VAL A 269 9.51 -11.41 1.24
C VAL A 269 11.00 -11.37 1.65
N PHE A 270 11.58 -10.18 1.79
CA PHE A 270 12.98 -10.07 2.19
C PHE A 270 13.26 -10.43 3.64
N MET A 271 12.25 -10.46 4.48
CA MET A 271 12.40 -10.39 5.92
C MET A 271 11.85 -11.59 6.66
N CYS A 272 10.96 -12.35 6.04
CA CYS A 272 10.46 -13.60 6.58
C CYS A 272 10.95 -14.74 5.68
N ASP A 273 11.93 -15.52 6.18
CA ASP A 273 12.50 -16.65 5.43
C ASP A 273 11.40 -17.65 5.01
N GLU A 274 10.31 -17.75 5.78
CA GLU A 274 9.16 -18.58 5.45
C GLU A 274 8.40 -18.06 4.22
N TYR A 275 8.15 -16.74 4.13
CA TYR A 275 7.56 -16.12 2.94
C TYR A 275 8.44 -16.30 1.71
N LYS A 276 9.74 -16.06 1.84
CA LYS A 276 10.71 -16.24 0.77
C LYS A 276 10.72 -17.68 0.24
N LYS A 277 10.69 -18.66 1.15
CA LYS A 277 10.66 -20.09 0.81
C LYS A 277 9.35 -20.46 0.10
N LYS A 278 8.21 -20.02 0.63
CA LYS A 278 6.88 -20.30 0.05
C LYS A 278 6.66 -19.60 -1.28
N LEU A 279 7.12 -18.36 -1.43
CA LEU A 279 7.10 -17.64 -2.69
C LEU A 279 7.91 -18.39 -3.76
N LYS A 280 9.15 -18.79 -3.45
CA LYS A 280 9.98 -19.55 -4.37
C LYS A 280 9.31 -20.87 -4.78
N GLN A 281 8.73 -21.61 -3.83
CA GLN A 281 7.99 -22.85 -4.11
C GLN A 281 6.77 -22.61 -5.01
N SER A 282 6.00 -21.54 -4.76
CA SER A 282 4.83 -21.21 -5.57
C SER A 282 5.21 -20.77 -6.98
N LEU A 283 6.28 -19.97 -7.13
CA LEU A 283 6.78 -19.55 -8.44
C LEU A 283 7.32 -20.75 -9.24
N LEU A 284 8.07 -21.65 -8.61
CA LEU A 284 8.54 -22.87 -9.27
C LEU A 284 7.37 -23.74 -9.75
N LEU A 285 6.34 -23.92 -8.92
CA LEU A 285 5.16 -24.69 -9.29
C LEU A 285 4.44 -24.07 -10.51
N VAL A 286 4.26 -22.75 -10.52
CA VAL A 286 3.63 -22.04 -11.65
C VAL A 286 4.47 -22.21 -12.93
N LEU A 287 5.78 -22.06 -12.82
CA LEU A 287 6.68 -22.28 -13.97
C LEU A 287 6.64 -23.73 -14.46
N GLU A 288 6.72 -24.70 -13.56
CA GLU A 288 6.61 -26.12 -13.91
C GLU A 288 5.29 -26.45 -14.60
N THR A 289 4.16 -25.87 -14.11
CA THR A 289 2.85 -26.06 -14.74
C THR A 289 2.79 -25.42 -16.12
N ALA A 290 3.25 -24.18 -16.27
CA ALA A 290 3.28 -23.48 -17.55
C ALA A 290 4.15 -24.23 -18.60
N PHE A 291 5.36 -24.69 -18.21
CA PHE A 291 6.20 -25.48 -19.10
C PHE A 291 5.66 -26.89 -19.39
N ALA A 292 4.86 -27.47 -18.47
CA ALA A 292 4.22 -28.75 -18.71
C ALA A 292 3.09 -28.61 -19.73
N GLU A 293 2.32 -27.52 -19.69
CA GLU A 293 1.28 -27.21 -20.68
C GLU A 293 1.88 -26.99 -22.07
N ASP A 294 2.94 -26.19 -22.18
CA ASP A 294 3.67 -25.99 -23.46
C ASP A 294 4.19 -27.31 -24.05
N HIS A 295 4.65 -28.23 -23.20
CA HIS A 295 5.10 -29.57 -23.66
C HIS A 295 3.97 -30.47 -24.13
N LEU A 296 2.76 -30.31 -23.57
CA LEU A 296 1.56 -31.05 -23.99
C LEU A 296 1.04 -30.51 -25.31
N ASP A 297 1.00 -29.21 -25.49
CA ASP A 297 0.56 -28.56 -26.73
C ASP A 297 1.52 -28.85 -27.88
N PHE A 298 2.83 -28.87 -27.64
CA PHE A 298 3.84 -29.26 -28.63
C PHE A 298 3.69 -30.72 -29.07
N LYS A 299 3.40 -31.64 -28.13
CA LYS A 299 3.14 -33.06 -28.46
C LYS A 299 1.82 -33.26 -29.20
N ALA A 300 0.78 -32.51 -28.86
CA ALA A 300 -0.50 -32.55 -29.57
C ALA A 300 -0.35 -32.06 -31.02
N GLY A 301 0.33 -30.93 -31.23
CA GLY A 301 0.60 -30.39 -32.55
C GLY A 301 1.54 -31.25 -33.42
N ALA A 302 2.50 -31.97 -32.81
CA ALA A 302 3.34 -32.95 -33.49
C ALA A 302 2.55 -34.20 -33.92
N LYS A 303 1.57 -34.63 -33.12
CA LYS A 303 0.72 -35.77 -33.44
C LYS A 303 -0.28 -35.48 -34.56
N GLU A 304 -0.83 -34.25 -34.63
CA GLU A 304 -1.66 -33.81 -35.75
C GLU A 304 -0.87 -33.74 -37.08
N ARG A 305 0.37 -33.26 -37.05
CA ARG A 305 1.24 -33.22 -38.25
C ARG A 305 1.64 -34.61 -38.76
N SER A 306 1.86 -35.59 -37.88
CA SER A 306 2.20 -36.96 -38.25
C SER A 306 1.00 -37.78 -38.72
N GLY A 307 -0.25 -37.33 -38.41
CA GLY A 307 -1.48 -37.97 -38.90
C GLY A 307 -1.93 -37.51 -40.28
N GLN A 308 -1.25 -36.55 -40.90
CA GLN A 308 -1.59 -35.97 -42.18
C GLN A 308 -0.71 -36.45 -43.35
N GLU A 309 0.22 -37.38 -43.12
CA GLU A 309 0.93 -38.09 -44.20
C GLU A 309 -0.01 -39.17 -44.77
N ASN A 310 -0.62 -38.85 -45.89
CA ASN A 310 -1.42 -39.77 -46.69
C ASN A 310 -0.54 -40.95 -47.17
N PRO A 311 -1.02 -42.20 -47.17
CA PRO A 311 -0.38 -43.29 -47.84
C PRO A 311 -0.46 -43.03 -49.35
N ILE A 312 0.66 -42.87 -50.01
CA ILE A 312 0.76 -42.91 -51.46
C ILE A 312 0.42 -44.34 -51.87
N GLU A 313 -0.73 -44.51 -52.50
CA GLU A 313 -1.10 -45.72 -53.19
C GLU A 313 -0.05 -45.99 -54.29
N LEU A 314 0.72 -47.06 -54.10
CA LEU A 314 1.40 -47.76 -55.18
C LEU A 314 0.36 -48.57 -55.95
N LEU A 315 -0.14 -47.99 -57.07
CA LEU A 315 -0.80 -48.73 -58.09
C LEU A 315 0.20 -49.32 -59.05
N ASP A 316 0.12 -50.63 -59.17
CA ASP A 316 0.90 -51.52 -59.99
C ASP A 316 0.81 -51.25 -61.50
N MET A 317 1.92 -51.58 -62.15
CA MET A 317 1.90 -52.23 -63.45
C MET A 317 2.72 -53.53 -63.39
#